data_9dff39401d37e599ec1aba439ad6c0dd
#
_entry.id   9dff39401d37e599ec1aba439ad6c0dd
#
_cell.length_a   1.000
_cell.length_b   1.000
_cell.length_c   1.000
_cell.angle_alpha   90.00
_cell.angle_beta   90.00
_cell.angle_gamma   90.00
#
_symmetry.space_group_name_H-M   'P 1'
#
loop_
_entity.id
_entity.type
_entity.pdbx_description
1 polymer ?
#
loop_
_entity_poly.entity_id
_entity_poly.type
_entity_poly.pdbx_seq_one_letter_code
_entity_poly.pdbx_strand_id
1 'polypeptide(L)'
;MSIEALTPFFSEMRKELALTTTDFERWAGTIATAASDDQQLTEALEDYSAQLERIGQTAAIIGLSGLNAWCNSLNGILQSIILLDGDARSQASQQLLAWPALVDRYLQEPSGFEASMALAEFLSSPCFAQPFDENASLGLIELL
;
A
#
# COMPACT_ATOMS: atom_id res chain seq x y z
N MET A 1 24.71 7.63 -3.15
CA MET A 1 24.05 7.91 -4.45
C MET A 1 23.06 9.05 -4.24
N SER A 2 23.05 10.05 -5.11
CA SER A 2 22.13 11.18 -4.98
C SER A 2 20.72 10.80 -5.46
N ILE A 3 19.71 11.54 -4.98
CA ILE A 3 18.32 11.35 -5.42
C ILE A 3 18.20 11.57 -6.94
N GLU A 4 18.96 12.51 -7.50
CA GLU A 4 18.96 12.78 -8.93
C GLU A 4 19.39 11.55 -9.75
N ALA A 5 20.36 10.79 -9.25
CA ALA A 5 20.81 9.57 -9.92
C ALA A 5 19.73 8.47 -9.91
N LEU A 6 18.78 8.53 -8.97
CA LEU A 6 17.69 7.56 -8.84
C LEU A 6 16.43 7.95 -9.59
N THR A 7 16.35 9.18 -10.13
CA THR A 7 15.15 9.68 -10.82
C THR A 7 14.63 8.73 -11.91
N PRO A 8 15.49 8.13 -12.77
CA PRO A 8 14.99 7.18 -13.77
C PRO A 8 14.28 5.95 -13.14
N PHE A 9 14.76 5.49 -11.99
CA PHE A 9 14.16 4.35 -11.29
C PHE A 9 12.81 4.72 -10.70
N PHE A 10 12.67 5.92 -10.13
CA PHE A 10 11.38 6.41 -9.64
C PHE A 10 10.36 6.52 -10.77
N SER A 11 10.78 7.02 -11.92
CA SER A 11 9.94 7.13 -13.10
C SER A 11 9.44 5.75 -13.56
N GLU A 12 10.32 4.75 -13.58
CA GLU A 12 9.94 3.38 -13.95
C GLU A 12 8.96 2.78 -12.93
N MET A 13 9.19 2.99 -11.64
CA MET A 13 8.26 2.53 -10.60
C MET A 13 6.88 3.16 -10.76
N ARG A 14 6.82 4.45 -11.08
CA ARG A 14 5.56 5.14 -11.31
C ARG A 14 4.80 4.55 -12.50
N LYS A 15 5.51 4.20 -13.57
CA LYS A 15 4.91 3.54 -14.74
C LYS A 15 4.37 2.16 -14.38
N GLU A 16 5.14 1.34 -13.67
CA GLU A 16 4.68 0.03 -13.21
C GLU A 16 3.44 0.16 -12.32
N LEU A 17 3.46 1.10 -11.39
CA LEU A 17 2.33 1.34 -10.51
C LEU A 17 1.08 1.72 -11.30
N ALA A 18 1.20 2.60 -12.30
CA ALA A 18 0.09 3.00 -13.15
C ALA A 18 -0.50 1.80 -13.91
N LEU A 19 0.36 0.89 -14.39
CA LEU A 19 -0.08 -0.31 -15.10
C LEU A 19 -0.79 -1.31 -14.17
N THR A 20 -0.40 -1.38 -12.89
CA THR A 20 -0.97 -2.32 -11.94
C THR A 20 -2.15 -1.76 -11.16
N THR A 21 -2.42 -0.47 -11.23
CA THR A 21 -3.52 0.17 -10.47
C THR A 21 -4.87 -0.47 -10.79
N THR A 22 -5.15 -0.78 -12.04
CA THR A 22 -6.39 -1.45 -12.44
C THR A 22 -6.52 -2.83 -11.80
N ASP A 23 -5.42 -3.57 -11.68
CA ASP A 23 -5.42 -4.87 -11.03
C ASP A 23 -5.72 -4.74 -9.53
N PHE A 24 -5.11 -3.75 -8.86
CA PHE A 24 -5.39 -3.49 -7.45
C PHE A 24 -6.85 -3.11 -7.22
N GLU A 25 -7.42 -2.28 -8.09
CA GLU A 25 -8.83 -1.91 -8.02
C GLU A 25 -9.74 -3.14 -8.17
N ARG A 26 -9.43 -4.02 -9.10
CA ARG A 26 -10.19 -5.26 -9.32
C ARG A 26 -10.12 -6.16 -8.09
N TRP A 27 -8.94 -6.36 -7.53
CA TRP A 27 -8.76 -7.19 -6.33
C TRP A 27 -9.47 -6.59 -5.11
N ALA A 28 -9.39 -5.28 -4.93
CA ALA A 28 -10.10 -4.60 -3.86
C ALA A 28 -11.61 -4.76 -4.00
N GLY A 29 -12.14 -4.69 -5.21
CA GLY A 29 -13.56 -4.95 -5.47
C GLY A 29 -13.98 -6.37 -5.10
N THR A 30 -13.16 -7.35 -5.41
CA THR A 30 -13.40 -8.75 -5.02
C THR A 30 -13.37 -8.91 -3.51
N ILE A 31 -12.39 -8.29 -2.83
CA ILE A 31 -12.28 -8.32 -1.38
C ILE A 31 -13.52 -7.71 -0.73
N ALA A 32 -14.06 -6.64 -1.32
CA ALA A 32 -15.23 -5.95 -0.78
C ALA A 32 -16.50 -6.78 -0.87
N THR A 33 -16.66 -7.59 -1.91
CA THR A 33 -17.93 -8.21 -2.27
C THR A 33 -17.98 -9.73 -2.14
N ALA A 34 -16.82 -10.41 -2.11
CA ALA A 34 -16.77 -11.87 -2.01
C ALA A 34 -17.18 -12.34 -0.61
N ALA A 35 -17.78 -13.53 -0.53
CA ALA A 35 -18.10 -14.17 0.74
C ALA A 35 -16.79 -14.59 1.44
N SER A 36 -16.80 -14.65 2.78
CA SER A 36 -15.61 -14.93 3.58
C SER A 36 -14.97 -16.28 3.29
N ASP A 37 -15.76 -17.25 2.82
CA ASP A 37 -15.29 -18.60 2.46
C ASP A 37 -15.07 -18.78 0.96
N ASP A 38 -15.23 -17.72 0.17
CA ASP A 38 -15.06 -17.78 -1.28
C ASP A 38 -13.59 -17.91 -1.64
N GLN A 39 -13.28 -18.85 -2.50
CA GLN A 39 -11.93 -19.05 -3.04
C GLN A 39 -11.44 -17.80 -3.78
N GLN A 40 -12.33 -17.05 -4.45
CA GLN A 40 -11.97 -15.81 -5.13
C GLN A 40 -11.42 -14.76 -4.17
N LEU A 41 -11.93 -14.71 -2.94
CA LEU A 41 -11.39 -13.82 -1.91
C LEU A 41 -9.95 -14.17 -1.59
N THR A 42 -9.67 -15.46 -1.37
CA THR A 42 -8.32 -15.94 -1.08
C THR A 42 -7.37 -15.62 -2.23
N GLU A 43 -7.78 -15.89 -3.46
CA GLU A 43 -6.97 -15.61 -4.65
C GLU A 43 -6.68 -14.11 -4.81
N ALA A 44 -7.69 -13.27 -4.62
CA ALA A 44 -7.52 -11.82 -4.71
C ALA A 44 -6.54 -11.29 -3.64
N LEU A 45 -6.64 -11.81 -2.41
CA LEU A 45 -5.72 -11.43 -1.34
C LEU A 45 -4.29 -11.88 -1.63
N GLU A 46 -4.11 -13.09 -2.16
CA GLU A 46 -2.79 -13.62 -2.52
C GLU A 46 -2.16 -12.80 -3.65
N ASP A 47 -2.92 -12.51 -4.69
CA ASP A 47 -2.44 -11.73 -5.83
C ASP A 47 -2.09 -10.30 -5.43
N TYR A 48 -2.95 -9.68 -4.62
CA TYR A 48 -2.72 -8.34 -4.09
C TYR A 48 -1.45 -8.30 -3.26
N SER A 49 -1.32 -9.24 -2.33
CA SER A 49 -0.16 -9.36 -1.44
C SER A 49 1.13 -9.55 -2.23
N ALA A 50 1.12 -10.43 -3.23
CA ALA A 50 2.30 -10.71 -4.05
C ALA A 50 2.75 -9.48 -4.84
N GLN A 51 1.80 -8.75 -5.43
CA GLN A 51 2.14 -7.53 -6.19
C GLN A 51 2.64 -6.42 -5.28
N LEU A 52 2.03 -6.25 -4.11
CA LEU A 52 2.45 -5.28 -3.12
C LEU A 52 3.87 -5.57 -2.61
N GLU A 53 4.17 -6.85 -2.34
CA GLU A 53 5.50 -7.29 -1.94
C GLU A 53 6.54 -6.97 -3.03
N ARG A 54 6.19 -7.18 -4.29
CA ARG A 54 7.06 -6.86 -5.42
C ARG A 54 7.39 -5.37 -5.48
N ILE A 55 6.41 -4.50 -5.25
CA ILE A 55 6.64 -3.06 -5.18
C ILE A 55 7.61 -2.73 -4.05
N GLY A 56 7.39 -3.32 -2.87
CA GLY A 56 8.27 -3.10 -1.71
C GLY A 56 9.70 -3.57 -1.96
N GLN A 57 9.89 -4.72 -2.59
CA GLN A 57 11.21 -5.24 -2.93
C GLN A 57 11.93 -4.34 -3.92
N THR A 58 11.23 -3.87 -4.94
CA THR A 58 11.78 -2.92 -5.91
C THR A 58 12.22 -1.63 -5.22
N ALA A 59 11.39 -1.12 -4.31
CA ALA A 59 11.72 0.06 -3.51
C ALA A 59 13.00 -0.14 -2.70
N ALA A 60 13.15 -1.31 -2.05
CA ALA A 60 14.34 -1.62 -1.27
C ALA A 60 15.61 -1.64 -2.14
N ILE A 61 15.52 -2.20 -3.34
CA ILE A 61 16.65 -2.30 -4.26
C ILE A 61 17.15 -0.90 -4.66
N ILE A 62 16.27 0.05 -4.86
CA ILE A 62 16.64 1.41 -5.27
C ILE A 62 16.87 2.35 -4.08
N GLY A 63 16.90 1.83 -2.86
CA GLY A 63 17.25 2.59 -1.66
C GLY A 63 16.09 3.24 -0.93
N LEU A 64 14.85 2.94 -1.30
CA LEU A 64 13.66 3.46 -0.63
C LEU A 64 13.17 2.48 0.45
N SER A 65 14.00 2.29 1.48
CA SER A 65 13.72 1.33 2.55
C SER A 65 12.44 1.67 3.33
N GLY A 66 12.12 2.96 3.48
CA GLY A 66 10.88 3.40 4.12
C GLY A 66 9.66 2.97 3.34
N LEU A 67 9.68 3.07 2.01
CA LEU A 67 8.58 2.61 1.17
C LEU A 67 8.43 1.09 1.25
N ASN A 68 9.55 0.35 1.29
CA ASN A 68 9.50 -1.09 1.52
C ASN A 68 8.82 -1.42 2.85
N ALA A 69 9.17 -0.73 3.94
CA ALA A 69 8.54 -0.90 5.25
C ALA A 69 7.04 -0.58 5.19
N TRP A 70 6.66 0.48 4.48
CA TRP A 70 5.26 0.85 4.28
C TRP A 70 4.49 -0.27 3.57
N CYS A 71 5.03 -0.83 2.50
CA CYS A 71 4.40 -1.93 1.77
C CYS A 71 4.22 -3.16 2.67
N ASN A 72 5.22 -3.50 3.48
CA ASN A 72 5.13 -4.61 4.42
C ASN A 72 4.04 -4.36 5.47
N SER A 73 3.90 -3.14 5.95
CA SER A 73 2.87 -2.76 6.91
C SER A 73 1.48 -2.85 6.31
N LEU A 74 1.31 -2.37 5.08
CA LEU A 74 0.04 -2.48 4.37
C LEU A 74 -0.32 -3.95 4.13
N ASN A 75 0.67 -4.78 3.82
CA ASN A 75 0.45 -6.21 3.62
C ASN A 75 -0.09 -6.87 4.89
N GLY A 76 0.43 -6.49 6.06
CA GLY A 76 -0.09 -6.94 7.35
C GLY A 76 -1.53 -6.51 7.59
N ILE A 77 -1.85 -5.26 7.25
CA ILE A 77 -3.22 -4.74 7.32
C ILE A 77 -4.14 -5.52 6.38
N LEU A 78 -3.68 -5.80 5.17
CA LEU A 78 -4.45 -6.55 4.17
C LEU A 78 -4.85 -7.93 4.70
N GLN A 79 -3.93 -8.63 5.38
CA GLN A 79 -4.24 -9.92 5.99
C GLN A 79 -5.29 -9.80 7.08
N SER A 80 -5.34 -8.69 7.81
CA SER A 80 -6.34 -8.46 8.85
C SER A 80 -7.72 -8.08 8.31
N ILE A 81 -7.80 -7.57 7.08
CA ILE A 81 -9.08 -7.20 6.45
C ILE A 81 -9.99 -8.42 6.31
N ILE A 82 -9.44 -9.61 6.11
CA ILE A 82 -10.20 -10.86 6.01
C ILE A 82 -11.00 -11.14 7.27
N LEU A 83 -10.57 -10.61 8.42
CA LEU A 83 -11.26 -10.77 9.69
C LEU A 83 -12.49 -9.88 9.82
N LEU A 84 -12.62 -8.88 8.96
CA LEU A 84 -13.78 -8.01 8.88
C LEU A 84 -14.86 -8.67 8.01
N ASP A 85 -16.12 -8.34 8.27
CA ASP A 85 -17.23 -8.82 7.45
C ASP A 85 -18.17 -7.66 7.08
N GLY A 86 -19.06 -7.92 6.12
CA GLY A 86 -20.10 -7.00 5.70
C GLY A 86 -19.57 -5.61 5.33
N ASP A 87 -20.19 -4.59 5.89
CA ASP A 87 -19.88 -3.19 5.57
C ASP A 87 -18.49 -2.78 6.02
N ALA A 88 -17.99 -3.34 7.12
CA ALA A 88 -16.65 -3.02 7.62
C ALA A 88 -15.57 -3.42 6.61
N ARG A 89 -15.69 -4.62 6.04
CA ARG A 89 -14.75 -5.09 5.00
C ARG A 89 -14.87 -4.26 3.73
N SER A 90 -16.08 -3.91 3.33
CA SER A 90 -16.31 -3.05 2.17
C SER A 90 -15.67 -1.68 2.35
N GLN A 91 -15.82 -1.05 3.53
CA GLN A 91 -15.20 0.24 3.82
C GLN A 91 -13.68 0.17 3.81
N ALA A 92 -13.10 -0.87 4.41
CA ALA A 92 -11.66 -1.07 4.39
C ALA A 92 -11.14 -1.25 2.96
N SER A 93 -11.85 -2.01 2.14
CA SER A 93 -11.48 -2.24 0.74
C SER A 93 -11.54 -0.96 -0.08
N GLN A 94 -12.51 -0.08 0.18
CA GLN A 94 -12.58 1.22 -0.49
C GLN A 94 -11.38 2.10 -0.14
N GLN A 95 -10.88 2.03 1.11
CA GLN A 95 -9.68 2.76 1.49
C GLN A 95 -8.46 2.30 0.68
N LEU A 96 -8.41 1.03 0.30
CA LEU A 96 -7.32 0.50 -0.51
C LEU A 96 -7.22 1.16 -1.90
N LEU A 97 -8.27 1.81 -2.38
CA LEU A 97 -8.25 2.50 -3.67
C LEU A 97 -7.44 3.79 -3.66
N ALA A 98 -7.15 4.33 -2.49
CA ALA A 98 -6.48 5.63 -2.34
C ALA A 98 -4.95 5.55 -2.38
N TRP A 99 -4.35 4.44 -1.96
CA TRP A 99 -2.90 4.38 -1.76
C TRP A 99 -2.06 4.46 -3.04
N PRO A 100 -2.50 3.94 -4.20
CA PRO A 100 -1.65 4.05 -5.40
C PRO A 100 -1.33 5.50 -5.76
N ALA A 101 -2.30 6.41 -5.63
CA ALA A 101 -2.06 7.83 -5.86
C ALA A 101 -1.10 8.43 -4.84
N LEU A 102 -1.19 7.98 -3.58
CA LEU A 102 -0.29 8.45 -2.52
C LEU A 102 1.15 8.00 -2.75
N VAL A 103 1.34 6.76 -3.18
CA VAL A 103 2.67 6.23 -3.52
C VAL A 103 3.22 6.95 -4.76
N ASP A 104 2.40 7.19 -5.77
CA ASP A 104 2.83 7.93 -6.96
C ASP A 104 3.32 9.33 -6.58
N ARG A 105 2.60 10.03 -5.72
CA ARG A 105 2.98 11.34 -5.22
C ARG A 105 4.31 11.28 -4.45
N TYR A 106 4.49 10.26 -3.61
CA TYR A 106 5.74 10.04 -2.88
C TYR A 106 6.92 9.83 -3.85
N LEU A 107 6.73 9.07 -4.91
CA LEU A 107 7.76 8.79 -5.90
C LEU A 107 8.13 10.03 -6.75
N GLN A 108 7.23 10.99 -6.86
CA GLN A 108 7.54 12.26 -7.51
C GLN A 108 8.51 13.10 -6.69
N GLU A 109 8.42 13.02 -5.38
CA GLU A 109 9.27 13.78 -4.47
C GLU A 109 9.53 12.97 -3.19
N PRO A 110 10.45 11.98 -3.24
CA PRO A 110 10.66 11.06 -2.11
C PRO A 110 11.13 11.73 -0.82
N SER A 111 11.69 12.94 -0.88
CA SER A 111 12.06 13.69 0.32
C SER A 111 10.94 14.60 0.84
N GLY A 112 9.78 14.60 0.20
CA GLY A 112 8.65 15.44 0.57
C GLY A 112 7.98 14.98 1.85
N PHE A 113 7.92 15.87 2.84
CA PHE A 113 7.32 15.56 4.15
C PHE A 113 5.82 15.29 4.05
N GLU A 114 5.11 16.07 3.23
CA GLU A 114 3.66 15.91 3.08
C GLU A 114 3.28 14.55 2.50
N ALA A 115 4.02 14.07 1.50
CA ALA A 115 3.77 12.77 0.89
C ALA A 115 4.05 11.64 1.88
N SER A 116 5.13 11.74 2.66
CA SER A 116 5.46 10.77 3.70
C SER A 116 4.38 10.72 4.78
N MET A 117 3.89 11.88 5.22
CA MET A 117 2.80 11.94 6.19
C MET A 117 1.53 11.31 5.66
N ALA A 118 1.18 11.57 4.39
CA ALA A 118 -0.01 11.00 3.77
C ALA A 118 0.04 9.48 3.75
N LEU A 119 1.21 8.89 3.45
CA LEU A 119 1.39 7.44 3.48
C LEU A 119 1.21 6.88 4.88
N ALA A 120 1.78 7.52 5.91
CA ALA A 120 1.65 7.09 7.29
C ALA A 120 0.19 7.20 7.77
N GLU A 121 -0.47 8.31 7.47
CA GLU A 121 -1.87 8.52 7.82
C GLU A 121 -2.80 7.48 7.20
N PHE A 122 -2.50 7.06 5.97
CA PHE A 122 -3.27 6.01 5.32
C PHE A 122 -3.32 4.73 6.17
N LEU A 123 -2.17 4.30 6.70
CA LEU A 123 -2.09 3.09 7.53
C LEU A 123 -2.81 3.24 8.87
N SER A 124 -3.07 4.48 9.30
CA SER A 124 -3.75 4.78 10.56
C SER A 124 -5.27 4.86 10.41
N SER A 125 -5.82 4.60 9.24
CA SER A 125 -7.26 4.69 8.99
C SER A 125 -8.05 3.80 9.94
N PRO A 126 -9.10 4.33 10.59
CA PRO A 126 -9.95 3.52 11.48
C PRO A 126 -10.77 2.46 10.73
N CYS A 127 -10.82 2.51 9.40
CA CYS A 127 -11.49 1.49 8.59
C CYS A 127 -10.73 0.16 8.59
N PHE A 128 -9.45 0.16 8.94
CA PHE A 128 -8.65 -1.06 9.01
C PHE A 128 -8.83 -1.75 10.36
N ALA A 129 -8.80 -3.08 10.38
CA ALA A 129 -8.98 -3.88 11.59
C ALA A 129 -7.89 -3.60 12.64
N GLN A 130 -6.67 -3.33 12.18
CA GLN A 130 -5.52 -3.03 13.04
C GLN A 130 -4.79 -1.80 12.48
N PRO A 131 -5.36 -0.59 12.65
CA PRO A 131 -4.71 0.61 12.15
C PRO A 131 -3.43 0.90 12.92
N PHE A 132 -2.49 1.60 12.28
CA PHE A 132 -1.29 2.06 12.95
C PHE A 132 -1.64 3.02 14.08
N ASP A 133 -0.96 2.89 15.20
CA ASP A 133 -1.02 3.89 16.28
C ASP A 133 -0.09 5.06 15.96
N GLU A 134 -0.14 6.10 16.78
CA GLU A 134 0.65 7.31 16.59
C GLU A 134 2.16 7.01 16.60
N ASN A 135 2.62 6.14 17.49
CA ASN A 135 4.05 5.80 17.58
C ASN A 135 4.54 5.06 16.36
N ALA A 136 3.75 4.11 15.85
CA ALA A 136 4.09 3.36 14.63
C ALA A 136 4.14 4.30 13.43
N SER A 137 3.20 5.24 13.33
CA SER A 137 3.16 6.24 12.25
C SER A 137 4.37 7.16 12.27
N LEU A 138 4.78 7.64 13.44
CA LEU A 138 5.97 8.48 13.58
C LEU A 138 7.25 7.72 13.21
N GLY A 139 7.37 6.46 13.63
CA GLY A 139 8.50 5.63 13.28
C GLY A 139 8.60 5.41 11.77
N LEU A 140 7.48 5.22 11.09
CA LEU A 140 7.44 5.05 9.64
C LEU A 140 7.82 6.35 8.92
N ILE A 141 7.34 7.50 9.38
CA ILE A 141 7.67 8.80 8.79
C ILE A 141 9.19 9.04 8.82
N GLU A 142 9.85 8.65 9.90
CA GLU A 142 11.32 8.77 10.00
C GLU A 142 12.04 7.93 8.95
N LEU A 143 11.49 6.79 8.56
CA LEU A 143 12.06 5.93 7.52
C LEU A 143 11.79 6.46 6.12
N LEU A 144 10.64 7.09 5.91
CA LEU A 144 10.26 7.69 4.64
C LEU A 144 10.99 9.00 4.43
#